data_cba26bdb48fc2b028ffdcb5a774b1839
#
_entry.id   cba26bdb48fc2b028ffdcb5a774b1839
#
_cell.length_a   1.000
_cell.length_b   1.000
_cell.length_c   1.000
_cell.angle_alpha   90.00
_cell.angle_beta   90.00
_cell.angle_gamma   90.00
#
_symmetry.space_group_name_H-M   'P 1'
#
loop_
_entity.id
_entity.type
_entity.pdbx_description
1 polymer ?
#
loop_
_entity_poly.entity_id
_entity_poly.type
_entity_poly.pdbx_seq_one_letter_code
_entity_poly.pdbx_strand_id
1 'polypeptide(L)'
;MADAQLCGSVNLQDAETVFLELSKVGETLHRIPDGETGPRQQWIMAQMSRFTANPDFVQTQETGFAYASRPSFRLRDGLAPEDASFDLGYAAGATESYPLFKRLRDEGKFAPDARFQVSLPTQVAIVGVYIDPEQQAAIAPVFERTLANEIAEILKGVPAEDLALQWDVAVEFSRLERPSDLRRGPTDYEEIVAQLVRLGDLVPEPVELGYHLCYGDAPDEPGGVGHHFMQPKDTSLLVRVANDVVSGVGRPVNWIHMPVPIERDDDAYFAPLDDLNLPAETRLFLGLVHWQDGVTGTQRRIDAAARHVHGFGVATECGMGRRPPEVVPTLLETQRAVTVP
;
A
#
# COMPACT_ATOMS: atom_id res chain seq x y z
N MET A 1 10.77 0.12 -22.44
CA MET A 1 11.13 0.86 -21.20
C MET A 1 10.36 0.24 -20.06
N ALA A 2 10.97 0.11 -18.90
CA ALA A 2 10.26 -0.28 -17.70
C ALA A 2 9.60 0.97 -17.10
N ASP A 3 8.38 0.81 -16.57
CA ASP A 3 7.70 1.88 -15.85
C ASP A 3 8.15 1.93 -14.39
N ALA A 4 8.01 3.08 -13.74
CA ALA A 4 8.21 3.25 -12.32
C ALA A 4 6.86 3.27 -11.58
N GLN A 5 6.83 2.78 -10.33
CA GLN A 5 5.67 2.83 -9.44
C GLN A 5 6.10 3.27 -8.05
N LEU A 6 5.20 3.94 -7.36
CA LEU A 6 5.35 4.35 -5.96
C LEU A 6 4.25 3.74 -5.10
N CYS A 7 4.61 3.31 -3.89
CA CYS A 7 3.68 2.65 -2.98
C CYS A 7 2.82 3.60 -2.13
N GLY A 8 2.98 4.94 -2.28
CA GLY A 8 2.17 5.94 -1.56
C GLY A 8 3.00 6.93 -0.76
N SER A 9 3.34 6.59 0.48
CA SER A 9 3.98 7.53 1.40
C SER A 9 5.40 7.94 1.00
N VAL A 10 5.73 9.24 1.18
CA VAL A 10 7.05 9.83 0.90
C VAL A 10 7.43 10.76 2.05
N ASN A 11 8.61 10.57 2.65
CA ASN A 11 9.07 11.38 3.77
C ASN A 11 9.63 12.73 3.29
N LEU A 12 8.73 13.62 2.90
CA LEU A 12 9.04 15.02 2.58
C LEU A 12 8.05 15.93 3.31
N GLN A 13 8.32 17.24 3.28
CA GLN A 13 7.65 18.23 4.11
C GLN A 13 6.14 18.32 3.86
N ASP A 14 5.72 18.34 2.58
CA ASP A 14 4.35 18.54 2.14
C ASP A 14 4.11 17.95 0.74
N ALA A 15 2.85 17.89 0.33
CA ALA A 15 2.45 17.32 -0.96
C ALA A 15 3.06 18.07 -2.16
N GLU A 16 3.24 19.39 -2.08
CA GLU A 16 3.86 20.16 -3.19
C GLU A 16 5.32 19.77 -3.39
N THR A 17 6.06 19.66 -2.30
CA THR A 17 7.45 19.18 -2.32
C THR A 17 7.53 17.76 -2.86
N VAL A 18 6.60 16.88 -2.45
CA VAL A 18 6.51 15.51 -2.98
C VAL A 18 6.30 15.55 -4.49
N PHE A 19 5.26 16.21 -4.99
CA PHE A 19 4.97 16.25 -6.42
C PHE A 19 6.15 16.81 -7.24
N LEU A 20 6.81 17.85 -6.76
CA LEU A 20 7.97 18.44 -7.44
C LEU A 20 9.15 17.45 -7.49
N GLU A 21 9.40 16.70 -6.43
CA GLU A 21 10.44 15.65 -6.45
C GLU A 21 10.05 14.49 -7.37
N LEU A 22 8.80 14.01 -7.30
CA LEU A 22 8.30 12.92 -8.15
C LEU A 22 8.34 13.27 -9.64
N SER A 23 8.11 14.54 -10.00
CA SER A 23 8.19 14.98 -11.39
C SER A 23 9.56 14.77 -12.04
N LYS A 24 10.62 14.61 -11.23
CA LYS A 24 11.97 14.34 -11.71
C LYS A 24 12.20 12.90 -12.21
N VAL A 25 11.30 11.96 -11.83
CA VAL A 25 11.33 10.59 -12.34
C VAL A 25 10.98 10.56 -13.83
N GLY A 26 10.10 11.45 -14.27
CA GLY A 26 9.76 11.65 -15.68
C GLY A 26 8.53 10.84 -16.13
N GLU A 27 8.44 10.64 -17.44
CA GLU A 27 7.25 10.05 -18.09
C GLU A 27 7.01 8.57 -17.78
N THR A 28 7.95 7.89 -17.13
CA THR A 28 7.79 6.49 -16.73
C THR A 28 6.95 6.32 -15.46
N LEU A 29 6.60 7.41 -14.78
CA LEU A 29 5.77 7.42 -13.59
C LEU A 29 4.34 7.86 -13.97
N HIS A 30 3.41 6.90 -14.00
CA HIS A 30 2.03 7.13 -14.44
C HIS A 30 1.05 7.40 -13.30
N ARG A 31 1.38 7.01 -12.05
CA ARG A 31 0.53 7.17 -10.87
C ARG A 31 1.29 7.95 -9.81
N ILE A 32 0.71 9.06 -9.41
CA ILE A 32 1.39 10.08 -8.62
C ILE A 32 0.70 10.20 -7.25
N PRO A 33 1.27 9.63 -6.18
CA PRO A 33 0.77 9.81 -4.82
C PRO A 33 1.14 11.19 -4.26
N ASP A 34 0.34 11.69 -3.31
CA ASP A 34 0.64 12.93 -2.57
C ASP A 34 1.70 12.75 -1.47
N GLY A 35 2.23 11.54 -1.34
CA GLY A 35 3.23 11.19 -0.34
C GLY A 35 2.67 10.96 1.06
N GLU A 36 1.36 11.09 1.27
CA GLU A 36 0.72 10.91 2.59
C GLU A 36 1.43 11.73 3.68
N THR A 37 1.80 12.96 3.37
CA THR A 37 2.63 13.79 4.22
C THR A 37 1.96 14.16 5.56
N GLY A 38 2.77 14.62 6.51
CA GLY A 38 2.31 15.02 7.83
C GLY A 38 1.80 13.83 8.67
N PRO A 39 0.63 13.96 9.34
CA PRO A 39 0.11 12.89 10.21
C PRO A 39 -0.16 11.56 9.48
N ARG A 40 -0.42 11.58 8.17
CA ARG A 40 -0.71 10.38 7.37
C ARG A 40 0.53 9.54 7.05
N GLN A 41 1.74 10.12 7.15
CA GLN A 41 3.02 9.49 6.83
C GLN A 41 3.25 8.15 7.54
N GLN A 42 2.67 7.97 8.71
CA GLN A 42 2.80 6.77 9.53
C GLN A 42 1.80 5.66 9.16
N TRP A 43 1.17 5.73 7.99
CA TRP A 43 0.23 4.75 7.48
C TRP A 43 -0.88 4.43 8.51
N ILE A 44 -1.15 3.13 8.79
CA ILE A 44 -2.20 2.76 9.77
C ILE A 44 -1.94 3.29 11.18
N MET A 45 -0.70 3.62 11.55
CA MET A 45 -0.41 4.19 12.87
C MET A 45 -1.06 5.58 13.05
N ALA A 46 -1.28 6.32 11.97
CA ALA A 46 -2.05 7.56 11.99
C ALA A 46 -3.51 7.35 12.45
N GLN A 47 -4.07 6.15 12.23
CA GLN A 47 -5.45 5.83 12.62
C GLN A 47 -5.63 5.70 14.15
N MET A 48 -4.56 5.44 14.89
CA MET A 48 -4.62 5.32 16.35
C MET A 48 -5.20 6.58 17.02
N SER A 49 -4.77 7.76 16.59
CA SER A 49 -5.29 9.03 17.12
C SER A 49 -6.77 9.23 16.79
N ARG A 50 -7.22 8.76 15.64
CA ARG A 50 -8.63 8.82 15.22
C ARG A 50 -9.50 7.90 16.06
N PHE A 51 -9.06 6.66 16.34
CA PHE A 51 -9.76 5.77 17.27
C PHE A 51 -9.81 6.37 18.69
N THR A 52 -8.70 6.92 19.18
CA THR A 52 -8.67 7.55 20.52
C THR A 52 -9.62 8.74 20.63
N ALA A 53 -9.80 9.51 19.57
CA ALA A 53 -10.70 10.66 19.53
C ALA A 53 -12.17 10.27 19.25
N ASN A 54 -12.44 9.04 18.82
CA ASN A 54 -13.77 8.61 18.42
C ASN A 54 -14.60 8.18 19.63
N PRO A 55 -15.76 8.85 19.93
CA PRO A 55 -16.57 8.55 21.11
C PRO A 55 -17.28 7.18 21.06
N ASP A 56 -17.31 6.53 19.89
CA ASP A 56 -17.91 5.20 19.72
C ASP A 56 -17.01 4.08 20.24
N PHE A 57 -15.74 4.38 20.48
CA PHE A 57 -14.75 3.41 20.93
C PHE A 57 -14.18 3.72 22.31
N VAL A 58 -13.88 2.66 23.04
CA VAL A 58 -13.19 2.73 24.34
C VAL A 58 -11.90 1.96 24.24
N GLN A 59 -10.81 2.59 24.62
CA GLN A 59 -9.51 1.92 24.73
C GLN A 59 -9.53 0.88 25.83
N THR A 60 -9.16 -0.37 25.53
CA THR A 60 -9.23 -1.52 26.46
C THR A 60 -7.87 -1.87 27.05
N GLN A 61 -6.86 -1.99 26.23
CA GLN A 61 -5.49 -2.29 26.67
C GLN A 61 -4.47 -1.84 25.63
N GLU A 62 -3.25 -1.68 26.09
CA GLU A 62 -2.10 -1.61 25.23
C GLU A 62 -1.64 -3.03 24.91
N THR A 63 -1.72 -3.43 23.65
CA THR A 63 -1.21 -4.71 23.21
C THR A 63 0.15 -4.51 22.56
N GLY A 64 1.16 -5.25 22.99
CA GLY A 64 2.46 -5.29 22.32
C GLY A 64 2.29 -5.87 20.91
N PHE A 65 2.54 -5.07 19.91
CA PHE A 65 2.82 -5.51 18.55
C PHE A 65 4.32 -5.30 18.30
N ALA A 66 4.93 -5.97 17.33
CA ALA A 66 6.37 -6.09 17.15
C ALA A 66 7.22 -4.82 17.38
N TYR A 67 6.64 -3.63 17.38
CA TYR A 67 7.38 -2.35 17.36
C TYR A 67 6.92 -1.31 18.37
N ALA A 68 5.78 -1.48 19.01
CA ALA A 68 5.28 -0.58 20.04
C ALA A 68 4.12 -1.19 20.80
N SER A 69 3.91 -0.77 22.03
CA SER A 69 2.66 -0.95 22.72
C SER A 69 1.56 -0.25 21.92
N ARG A 70 0.54 -0.99 21.49
CA ARG A 70 -0.59 -0.44 20.73
C ARG A 70 -1.87 -0.60 21.53
N PRO A 71 -2.69 0.47 21.62
CA PRO A 71 -4.00 0.33 22.21
C PRO A 71 -4.88 -0.59 21.37
N SER A 72 -5.67 -1.41 22.06
CA SER A 72 -6.85 -2.05 21.49
C SER A 72 -8.07 -1.24 21.86
N PHE A 73 -9.09 -1.31 21.01
CA PHE A 73 -10.35 -0.61 21.19
C PHE A 73 -11.52 -1.58 21.10
N ARG A 74 -12.57 -1.29 21.82
CA ARG A 74 -13.87 -1.92 21.70
C ARG A 74 -14.95 -0.87 21.53
N LEU A 75 -16.08 -1.26 21.02
CA LEU A 75 -17.26 -0.39 21.03
C LEU A 75 -17.65 -0.04 22.46
N ARG A 76 -18.08 1.20 22.69
CA ARG A 76 -18.66 1.60 23.98
C ARG A 76 -19.90 0.78 24.27
N ASP A 77 -20.16 0.58 25.56
CA ASP A 77 -21.30 -0.21 25.99
C ASP A 77 -22.61 0.35 25.46
N GLY A 78 -23.45 -0.54 24.93
CA GLY A 78 -24.76 -0.22 24.38
C GLY A 78 -24.79 0.32 22.95
N LEU A 79 -23.64 0.49 22.28
CA LEU A 79 -23.58 0.80 20.86
C LEU A 79 -23.62 -0.49 20.04
N ALA A 80 -24.57 -0.57 19.10
CA ALA A 80 -24.59 -1.68 18.15
C ALA A 80 -23.49 -1.49 17.08
N PRO A 81 -22.84 -2.57 16.59
CA PRO A 81 -21.78 -2.47 15.60
C PRO A 81 -22.17 -1.66 14.35
N GLU A 82 -23.38 -1.82 13.86
CA GLU A 82 -23.93 -1.12 12.69
C GLU A 82 -24.06 0.39 12.85
N ASP A 83 -24.11 0.87 14.08
CA ASP A 83 -24.21 2.30 14.43
C ASP A 83 -22.82 2.94 14.66
N ALA A 84 -21.75 2.14 14.64
CA ALA A 84 -20.39 2.66 14.79
C ALA A 84 -19.99 3.48 13.57
N SER A 85 -19.31 4.59 13.83
CA SER A 85 -18.77 5.49 12.81
C SER A 85 -17.25 5.44 12.78
N PHE A 86 -16.68 5.66 11.60
CA PHE A 86 -15.24 5.79 11.42
C PHE A 86 -14.96 7.05 10.59
N ASP A 87 -14.00 7.84 11.03
CA ASP A 87 -13.39 8.91 10.24
C ASP A 87 -11.98 8.47 9.89
N LEU A 88 -11.74 8.03 8.66
CA LEU A 88 -10.43 7.53 8.22
C LEU A 88 -9.56 8.65 7.65
N GLY A 89 -10.16 9.72 7.11
CA GLY A 89 -9.49 10.92 6.63
C GLY A 89 -8.79 10.81 5.29
N TYR A 90 -8.95 9.70 4.57
CA TYR A 90 -8.34 9.54 3.23
C TYR A 90 -9.00 10.46 2.20
N ALA A 91 -10.32 10.56 2.23
CA ALA A 91 -11.06 11.45 1.34
C ALA A 91 -10.70 12.92 1.54
N ALA A 92 -10.54 13.36 2.79
CA ALA A 92 -10.11 14.72 3.09
C ALA A 92 -8.71 15.00 2.53
N GLY A 93 -7.74 14.09 2.75
CA GLY A 93 -6.40 14.22 2.20
C GLY A 93 -6.37 14.23 0.67
N ALA A 94 -7.13 13.35 0.03
CA ALA A 94 -7.21 13.30 -1.43
C ALA A 94 -7.80 14.60 -2.02
N THR A 95 -8.89 15.11 -1.42
CA THR A 95 -9.55 16.35 -1.86
C THR A 95 -8.65 17.57 -1.67
N GLU A 96 -7.82 17.59 -0.63
CA GLU A 96 -6.84 18.66 -0.39
C GLU A 96 -5.70 18.63 -1.41
N SER A 97 -5.17 17.44 -1.72
CA SER A 97 -3.96 17.28 -2.53
C SER A 97 -4.23 17.29 -4.04
N TYR A 98 -5.39 16.79 -4.49
CA TYR A 98 -5.70 16.64 -5.92
C TYR A 98 -5.64 17.95 -6.73
N PRO A 99 -6.19 19.11 -6.27
CA PRO A 99 -6.09 20.35 -7.03
C PRO A 99 -4.64 20.78 -7.32
N LEU A 100 -3.73 20.47 -6.41
CA LEU A 100 -2.31 20.77 -6.56
C LEU A 100 -1.67 19.81 -7.59
N PHE A 101 -1.95 18.51 -7.52
CA PHE A 101 -1.53 17.54 -8.53
C PHE A 101 -2.02 17.97 -9.92
N LYS A 102 -3.32 18.28 -10.05
CA LYS A 102 -3.93 18.69 -11.32
C LYS A 102 -3.25 19.93 -11.90
N ARG A 103 -2.98 20.94 -11.08
CA ARG A 103 -2.25 22.15 -11.50
C ARG A 103 -0.87 21.80 -12.07
N LEU A 104 -0.10 20.97 -11.35
CA LEU A 104 1.25 20.59 -11.78
C LEU A 104 1.24 19.72 -13.04
N ARG A 105 0.24 18.84 -13.21
CA ARG A 105 0.04 18.08 -14.44
C ARG A 105 -0.30 19.02 -15.61
N ASP A 106 -1.21 19.98 -15.42
CA ASP A 106 -1.58 20.97 -16.44
C ASP A 106 -0.39 21.88 -16.81
N GLU A 107 0.56 22.12 -15.89
CA GLU A 107 1.83 22.80 -16.12
C GLU A 107 2.88 21.92 -16.85
N GLY A 108 2.57 20.67 -17.17
CA GLY A 108 3.45 19.74 -17.86
C GLY A 108 4.54 19.10 -16.98
N LYS A 109 4.37 19.08 -15.66
CA LYS A 109 5.28 18.41 -14.74
C LYS A 109 5.13 16.89 -14.76
N PHE A 110 3.97 16.40 -15.17
CA PHE A 110 3.62 14.99 -15.33
C PHE A 110 3.02 14.77 -16.73
N ALA A 111 3.01 13.51 -17.17
CA ALA A 111 2.34 13.13 -18.40
C ALA A 111 0.84 13.54 -18.34
N PRO A 112 0.23 13.93 -19.48
CA PRO A 112 -1.18 14.38 -19.50
C PRO A 112 -2.18 13.33 -18.99
N ASP A 113 -1.84 12.05 -19.12
CA ASP A 113 -2.62 10.89 -18.69
C ASP A 113 -2.19 10.34 -17.32
N ALA A 114 -1.25 11.00 -16.64
CA ALA A 114 -0.87 10.61 -15.28
C ALA A 114 -2.05 10.75 -14.33
N ARG A 115 -2.22 9.76 -13.45
CA ARG A 115 -3.31 9.69 -12.48
C ARG A 115 -2.84 10.05 -11.08
N PHE A 116 -3.74 10.64 -10.32
CA PHE A 116 -3.56 10.87 -8.89
C PHE A 116 -3.76 9.56 -8.14
N GLN A 117 -2.76 9.11 -7.37
CA GLN A 117 -2.83 7.86 -6.63
C GLN A 117 -3.23 8.11 -5.18
N VAL A 118 -4.21 7.33 -4.70
CA VAL A 118 -4.61 7.24 -3.30
C VAL A 118 -4.43 5.80 -2.82
N SER A 119 -3.73 5.61 -1.71
CA SER A 119 -3.55 4.31 -1.08
C SER A 119 -4.51 4.17 0.11
N LEU A 120 -5.19 3.03 0.20
CA LEU A 120 -6.16 2.72 1.25
C LEU A 120 -5.74 1.44 1.98
N PRO A 121 -5.89 1.38 3.31
CA PRO A 121 -5.62 0.18 4.09
C PRO A 121 -6.74 -0.84 3.90
N THR A 122 -6.39 -2.11 4.06
CA THR A 122 -7.38 -3.17 4.15
C THR A 122 -8.08 -3.17 5.51
N GLN A 123 -9.17 -3.92 5.58
CA GLN A 123 -9.86 -4.20 6.83
C GLN A 123 -8.94 -4.93 7.83
N VAL A 124 -8.13 -5.89 7.38
CA VAL A 124 -7.20 -6.64 8.23
C VAL A 124 -6.19 -5.70 8.87
N ALA A 125 -5.73 -4.69 8.13
CA ALA A 125 -4.78 -3.72 8.62
C ALA A 125 -5.33 -2.82 9.73
N ILE A 126 -6.62 -2.51 9.71
CA ILE A 126 -7.24 -1.59 10.69
C ILE A 126 -8.01 -2.35 11.77
N VAL A 127 -9.07 -3.08 11.39
CA VAL A 127 -9.91 -3.80 12.35
C VAL A 127 -9.10 -4.87 13.07
N GLY A 128 -8.31 -5.61 12.32
CA GLY A 128 -7.50 -6.67 12.88
C GLY A 128 -6.32 -6.23 13.74
N VAL A 129 -5.90 -4.97 13.65
CA VAL A 129 -4.81 -4.41 14.46
C VAL A 129 -5.34 -3.67 15.68
N TYR A 130 -6.42 -2.89 15.53
CA TYR A 130 -6.89 -1.98 16.56
C TYR A 130 -8.12 -2.45 17.32
N ILE A 131 -8.96 -3.33 16.76
CA ILE A 131 -10.18 -3.78 17.43
C ILE A 131 -9.92 -5.06 18.22
N ASP A 132 -10.52 -5.14 19.42
CA ASP A 132 -10.47 -6.35 20.25
C ASP A 132 -10.96 -7.57 19.46
N PRO A 133 -10.27 -8.71 19.53
CA PRO A 133 -10.54 -9.87 18.70
C PRO A 133 -12.00 -10.35 18.72
N GLU A 134 -12.65 -10.22 19.88
CA GLU A 134 -14.06 -10.63 20.08
C GLU A 134 -15.05 -9.81 19.25
N GLN A 135 -14.70 -8.57 18.88
CA GLN A 135 -15.56 -7.66 18.13
C GLN A 135 -15.20 -7.55 16.65
N GLN A 136 -14.05 -8.08 16.23
CA GLN A 136 -13.55 -7.91 14.84
C GLN A 136 -14.57 -8.38 13.81
N ALA A 137 -15.17 -9.57 14.01
CA ALA A 137 -16.14 -10.12 13.06
C ALA A 137 -17.41 -9.27 12.93
N ALA A 138 -17.85 -8.62 14.00
CA ALA A 138 -19.02 -7.75 13.99
C ALA A 138 -18.72 -6.37 13.37
N ILE A 139 -17.51 -5.86 13.55
CA ILE A 139 -17.09 -4.54 13.06
C ILE A 139 -16.61 -4.59 11.62
N ALA A 140 -16.07 -5.71 11.16
CA ALA A 140 -15.52 -5.87 9.83
C ALA A 140 -16.46 -5.41 8.69
N PRO A 141 -17.75 -5.78 8.65
CA PRO A 141 -18.67 -5.32 7.60
C PRO A 141 -18.95 -3.81 7.67
N VAL A 142 -18.92 -3.24 8.88
CA VAL A 142 -19.10 -1.79 9.07
C VAL A 142 -17.92 -1.03 8.51
N PHE A 143 -16.71 -1.53 8.77
CA PHE A 143 -15.49 -0.94 8.25
C PHE A 143 -15.41 -1.04 6.71
N GLU A 144 -15.83 -2.15 6.12
CA GLU A 144 -15.89 -2.30 4.65
C GLU A 144 -16.86 -1.28 4.03
N ARG A 145 -18.02 -1.02 4.66
CA ARG A 145 -18.92 0.07 4.25
C ARG A 145 -18.26 1.45 4.39
N THR A 146 -17.45 1.65 5.43
CA THR A 146 -16.71 2.90 5.61
C THR A 146 -15.71 3.12 4.47
N LEU A 147 -14.98 2.09 4.05
CA LEU A 147 -14.08 2.18 2.90
C LEU A 147 -14.84 2.51 1.61
N ALA A 148 -16.01 1.91 1.39
CA ALA A 148 -16.86 2.26 0.25
C ALA A 148 -17.30 3.73 0.29
N ASN A 149 -17.63 4.25 1.47
CA ASN A 149 -17.97 5.66 1.66
C ASN A 149 -16.76 6.58 1.42
N GLU A 150 -15.57 6.22 1.91
CA GLU A 150 -14.33 6.98 1.63
C GLU A 150 -14.07 7.08 0.11
N ILE A 151 -14.22 5.97 -0.63
CA ILE A 151 -14.10 5.98 -2.09
C ILE A 151 -15.14 6.91 -2.73
N ALA A 152 -16.40 6.84 -2.28
CA ALA A 152 -17.47 7.71 -2.79
C ALA A 152 -17.19 9.19 -2.49
N GLU A 153 -16.62 9.52 -1.33
CA GLU A 153 -16.24 10.91 -0.99
C GLU A 153 -15.03 11.38 -1.81
N ILE A 154 -14.01 10.53 -2.03
CA ILE A 154 -12.88 10.84 -2.92
C ILE A 154 -13.39 11.20 -4.31
N LEU A 155 -14.33 10.42 -4.85
CA LEU A 155 -14.90 10.62 -6.19
C LEU A 155 -15.74 11.90 -6.34
N LYS A 156 -16.14 12.56 -5.25
CA LYS A 156 -16.75 13.90 -5.32
C LYS A 156 -15.73 14.99 -5.62
N GLY A 157 -14.48 14.80 -5.22
CA GLY A 157 -13.40 15.77 -5.39
C GLY A 157 -12.39 15.42 -6.49
N VAL A 158 -12.28 14.15 -6.87
CA VAL A 158 -11.32 13.65 -7.86
C VAL A 158 -12.09 12.94 -8.97
N PRO A 159 -12.00 13.38 -10.24
CA PRO A 159 -12.60 12.67 -11.36
C PRO A 159 -12.10 11.23 -11.46
N ALA A 160 -12.99 10.29 -11.78
CA ALA A 160 -12.66 8.87 -11.80
C ALA A 160 -11.56 8.51 -12.82
N GLU A 161 -11.52 9.23 -13.94
CA GLU A 161 -10.50 9.11 -14.98
C GLU A 161 -9.12 9.64 -14.56
N ASP A 162 -9.07 10.48 -13.53
CA ASP A 162 -7.83 11.03 -12.97
C ASP A 162 -7.35 10.24 -11.74
N LEU A 163 -8.13 9.26 -11.26
CA LEU A 163 -7.88 8.55 -10.01
C LEU A 163 -7.29 7.15 -10.24
N ALA A 164 -6.34 6.79 -9.41
CA ALA A 164 -5.83 5.44 -9.22
C ALA A 164 -5.92 5.08 -7.73
N LEU A 165 -6.59 3.97 -7.38
CA LEU A 165 -6.71 3.49 -6.01
C LEU A 165 -5.86 2.24 -5.80
N GLN A 166 -5.08 2.25 -4.73
CA GLN A 166 -4.24 1.15 -4.29
C GLN A 166 -4.73 0.59 -2.96
N TRP A 167 -4.88 -0.72 -2.88
CA TRP A 167 -5.05 -1.42 -1.61
C TRP A 167 -3.69 -1.82 -1.04
N ASP A 168 -3.41 -1.39 0.18
CA ASP A 168 -2.18 -1.75 0.90
C ASP A 168 -2.39 -3.04 1.70
N VAL A 169 -1.85 -4.13 1.18
CA VAL A 169 -2.00 -5.50 1.71
C VAL A 169 -0.72 -5.87 2.45
N ALA A 170 -0.64 -5.53 3.73
CA ALA A 170 0.60 -5.73 4.50
C ALA A 170 0.43 -6.70 5.68
N VAL A 171 -0.60 -6.51 6.48
CA VAL A 171 -0.82 -7.29 7.70
C VAL A 171 -1.25 -8.73 7.36
N GLU A 172 -1.89 -8.93 6.24
CA GLU A 172 -2.32 -10.22 5.71
C GLU A 172 -1.15 -11.19 5.57
N PHE A 173 -0.08 -10.76 4.93
CA PHE A 173 1.12 -11.60 4.75
C PHE A 173 1.75 -12.01 6.08
N SER A 174 1.84 -11.08 7.03
CA SER A 174 2.35 -11.40 8.34
C SER A 174 1.47 -12.42 9.08
N ARG A 175 0.18 -12.47 8.79
CA ARG A 175 -0.75 -13.43 9.37
C ARG A 175 -0.69 -14.79 8.71
N LEU A 176 -0.56 -14.83 7.40
CA LEU A 176 -0.48 -16.06 6.63
C LEU A 176 0.81 -16.85 6.93
N GLU A 177 1.93 -16.17 7.14
CA GLU A 177 3.22 -16.81 7.34
C GLU A 177 3.66 -16.98 8.80
N ARG A 178 3.08 -16.22 9.75
CA ARG A 178 3.47 -16.34 11.16
C ARG A 178 2.95 -17.62 11.82
N PRO A 179 3.65 -18.14 12.84
CA PRO A 179 3.14 -19.20 13.70
C PRO A 179 1.75 -18.88 14.27
N SER A 180 0.92 -19.89 14.47
CA SER A 180 -0.49 -19.74 14.84
C SER A 180 -0.72 -19.01 16.17
N ASP A 181 0.21 -19.07 17.11
CA ASP A 181 0.17 -18.41 18.41
C ASP A 181 0.29 -16.87 18.34
N LEU A 182 0.84 -16.34 17.25
CA LEU A 182 0.99 -14.91 17.01
C LEU A 182 -0.13 -14.31 16.14
N ARG A 183 -1.07 -15.14 15.69
CA ARG A 183 -2.14 -14.72 14.78
C ARG A 183 -3.30 -14.10 15.55
N ARG A 184 -3.75 -12.92 15.13
CA ARG A 184 -4.96 -12.26 15.62
C ARG A 184 -5.86 -11.94 14.42
N GLY A 185 -7.15 -12.30 14.51
CA GLY A 185 -8.11 -12.13 13.43
C GLY A 185 -8.00 -13.20 12.35
N PRO A 186 -8.61 -13.00 11.17
CA PRO A 186 -8.64 -14.01 10.13
C PRO A 186 -7.24 -14.39 9.70
N THR A 187 -7.02 -15.70 9.65
CA THR A 187 -5.75 -16.34 9.26
C THR A 187 -6.00 -17.35 8.16
N ASP A 188 -7.25 -17.51 7.77
CA ASP A 188 -7.67 -18.36 6.68
C ASP A 188 -7.34 -17.67 5.36
N TYR A 189 -6.66 -18.40 4.49
CA TYR A 189 -6.21 -17.88 3.20
C TYR A 189 -7.39 -17.47 2.31
N GLU A 190 -8.38 -18.35 2.23
CA GLU A 190 -9.57 -18.15 1.39
C GLU A 190 -10.37 -16.94 1.86
N GLU A 191 -10.50 -16.73 3.16
CA GLU A 191 -11.17 -15.55 3.73
C GLU A 191 -10.42 -14.26 3.40
N ILE A 192 -9.08 -14.26 3.52
CA ILE A 192 -8.25 -13.10 3.18
C ILE A 192 -8.38 -12.77 1.68
N VAL A 193 -8.26 -13.75 0.79
CA VAL A 193 -8.42 -13.53 -0.64
C VAL A 193 -9.83 -13.02 -0.97
N ALA A 194 -10.87 -13.65 -0.41
CA ALA A 194 -12.25 -13.21 -0.63
C ALA A 194 -12.48 -11.76 -0.17
N GLN A 195 -11.83 -11.33 0.91
CA GLN A 195 -11.87 -9.94 1.35
C GLN A 195 -11.17 -9.01 0.35
N LEU A 196 -9.96 -9.34 -0.11
CA LEU A 196 -9.24 -8.54 -1.08
C LEU A 196 -10.02 -8.39 -2.40
N VAL A 197 -10.69 -9.45 -2.83
CA VAL A 197 -11.59 -9.43 -3.99
C VAL A 197 -12.75 -8.46 -3.77
N ARG A 198 -13.47 -8.55 -2.63
CA ARG A 198 -14.57 -7.60 -2.34
C ARG A 198 -14.08 -6.15 -2.29
N LEU A 199 -12.89 -5.89 -1.71
CA LEU A 199 -12.32 -4.55 -1.71
C LEU A 199 -12.01 -4.05 -3.13
N GLY A 200 -11.52 -4.92 -4.01
CA GLY A 200 -11.33 -4.58 -5.43
C GLY A 200 -12.63 -4.19 -6.13
N ASP A 201 -13.71 -4.94 -5.84
CA ASP A 201 -15.04 -4.70 -6.40
C ASP A 201 -15.71 -3.41 -5.89
N LEU A 202 -15.24 -2.82 -4.78
CA LEU A 202 -15.68 -1.50 -4.31
C LEU A 202 -15.20 -0.35 -5.21
N VAL A 203 -14.15 -0.55 -5.98
CA VAL A 203 -13.55 0.50 -6.82
C VAL A 203 -14.26 0.56 -8.17
N PRO A 204 -14.98 1.64 -8.52
CA PRO A 204 -15.72 1.70 -9.77
C PRO A 204 -14.81 1.98 -10.97
N GLU A 205 -15.19 1.48 -12.16
CA GLU A 205 -14.57 1.95 -13.39
C GLU A 205 -15.03 3.40 -13.71
N PRO A 206 -14.17 4.25 -14.28
CA PRO A 206 -12.85 3.99 -14.85
C PRO A 206 -11.65 4.27 -13.91
N VAL A 207 -11.85 4.26 -12.57
CA VAL A 207 -10.74 4.39 -11.62
C VAL A 207 -9.76 3.24 -11.84
N GLU A 208 -8.45 3.50 -11.90
CA GLU A 208 -7.47 2.43 -11.92
C GLU A 208 -7.37 1.76 -10.54
N LEU A 209 -7.26 0.44 -10.53
CA LEU A 209 -7.16 -0.40 -9.34
C LEU A 209 -5.82 -1.11 -9.28
N GLY A 210 -5.16 -1.06 -8.13
CA GLY A 210 -3.97 -1.86 -7.87
C GLY A 210 -3.85 -2.37 -6.44
N TYR A 211 -2.94 -3.31 -6.26
CA TYR A 211 -2.62 -3.88 -4.97
C TYR A 211 -1.12 -3.77 -4.70
N HIS A 212 -0.77 -3.17 -3.58
CA HIS A 212 0.56 -3.20 -3.01
C HIS A 212 0.64 -4.37 -2.03
N LEU A 213 1.16 -5.50 -2.47
CA LEU A 213 1.46 -6.64 -1.61
C LEU A 213 2.72 -6.33 -0.82
N CYS A 214 2.68 -6.50 0.50
CA CYS A 214 3.73 -6.01 1.37
C CYS A 214 3.90 -6.91 2.60
N TYR A 215 5.10 -6.95 3.15
CA TYR A 215 5.42 -7.62 4.41
C TYR A 215 5.54 -6.64 5.59
N GLY A 216 4.96 -5.45 5.43
CA GLY A 216 5.00 -4.37 6.39
C GLY A 216 6.23 -3.48 6.20
N ASP A 217 6.19 -2.36 6.88
CA ASP A 217 7.31 -1.41 6.94
C ASP A 217 7.10 -0.56 8.20
N ALA A 218 7.72 -0.96 9.30
CA ALA A 218 7.62 -0.24 10.55
C ALA A 218 8.99 -0.17 11.23
N PRO A 219 9.30 0.94 11.90
CA PRO A 219 10.53 1.06 12.67
C PRO A 219 10.45 0.30 13.99
N ASP A 220 11.59 -0.11 14.55
CA ASP A 220 11.69 -0.71 15.88
C ASP A 220 11.39 0.29 16.99
N GLU A 221 11.66 1.58 16.72
CA GLU A 221 11.41 2.68 17.64
C GLU A 221 10.78 3.88 16.90
N PRO A 222 10.06 4.76 17.59
CA PRO A 222 9.48 5.95 16.99
C PRO A 222 10.54 6.82 16.29
N GLY A 223 10.32 7.14 15.02
CA GLY A 223 11.25 7.93 14.20
C GLY A 223 12.42 7.14 13.61
N GLY A 224 12.50 5.83 13.86
CA GLY A 224 13.48 4.95 13.24
C GLY A 224 13.18 4.63 11.77
N VAL A 225 14.11 3.98 11.10
CA VAL A 225 13.95 3.50 9.72
C VAL A 225 13.03 2.29 9.71
N GLY A 226 12.05 2.31 8.82
CA GLY A 226 11.13 1.18 8.66
C GLY A 226 11.81 -0.04 8.03
N HIS A 227 11.36 -1.21 8.44
CA HIS A 227 11.74 -2.50 7.86
C HIS A 227 10.54 -3.45 7.86
N HIS A 228 10.64 -4.55 7.12
CA HIS A 228 9.57 -5.55 7.07
C HIS A 228 9.29 -6.16 8.46
N PHE A 229 8.03 -6.49 8.72
CA PHE A 229 7.63 -7.23 9.93
C PHE A 229 8.27 -8.61 9.97
N MET A 230 8.47 -9.18 8.79
CA MET A 230 9.18 -10.42 8.53
C MET A 230 9.69 -10.40 7.10
N GLN A 231 10.76 -11.12 6.83
CA GLN A 231 11.28 -11.27 5.48
C GLN A 231 10.52 -12.38 4.74
N PRO A 232 10.05 -12.16 3.50
CA PRO A 232 9.49 -13.21 2.68
C PRO A 232 10.57 -14.25 2.36
N LYS A 233 10.18 -15.52 2.41
CA LYS A 233 11.07 -16.61 2.05
C LYS A 233 11.43 -16.58 0.56
N ASP A 234 10.41 -16.43 -0.26
CA ASP A 234 10.45 -16.31 -1.71
C ASP A 234 9.15 -15.64 -2.20
N THR A 235 8.93 -15.56 -3.50
CA THR A 235 7.73 -14.91 -4.07
C THR A 235 6.49 -15.81 -4.11
N SER A 236 6.53 -17.07 -3.63
CA SER A 236 5.43 -18.02 -3.83
C SER A 236 4.09 -17.59 -3.23
N LEU A 237 4.08 -17.05 -2.00
CA LEU A 237 2.84 -16.56 -1.41
C LEU A 237 2.34 -15.29 -2.14
N LEU A 238 3.24 -14.40 -2.54
CA LEU A 238 2.89 -13.20 -3.32
C LEU A 238 2.24 -13.56 -4.65
N VAL A 239 2.82 -14.53 -5.37
CA VAL A 239 2.30 -15.05 -6.64
C VAL A 239 0.93 -15.67 -6.45
N ARG A 240 0.77 -16.52 -5.43
CA ARG A 240 -0.52 -17.17 -5.14
C ARG A 240 -1.60 -16.12 -4.86
N VAL A 241 -1.34 -15.15 -3.97
CA VAL A 241 -2.29 -14.09 -3.64
C VAL A 241 -2.61 -13.24 -4.88
N ALA A 242 -1.61 -12.85 -5.67
CA ALA A 242 -1.82 -12.06 -6.87
C ALA A 242 -2.72 -12.78 -7.89
N ASN A 243 -2.44 -14.05 -8.18
CA ASN A 243 -3.23 -14.86 -9.10
C ASN A 243 -4.69 -14.99 -8.63
N ASP A 244 -4.91 -15.32 -7.36
CA ASP A 244 -6.23 -15.55 -6.81
C ASP A 244 -7.05 -14.25 -6.71
N VAL A 245 -6.43 -13.14 -6.31
CA VAL A 245 -7.09 -11.83 -6.26
C VAL A 245 -7.45 -11.34 -7.66
N VAL A 246 -6.51 -11.37 -8.61
CA VAL A 246 -6.75 -10.87 -9.96
C VAL A 246 -7.80 -11.72 -10.69
N SER A 247 -7.84 -13.03 -10.44
CA SER A 247 -8.86 -13.89 -11.02
C SER A 247 -10.24 -13.74 -10.37
N GLY A 248 -10.29 -13.31 -9.12
CA GLY A 248 -11.52 -13.18 -8.35
C GLY A 248 -12.23 -11.84 -8.50
N VAL A 249 -11.49 -10.75 -8.71
CA VAL A 249 -12.05 -9.39 -8.85
C VAL A 249 -12.86 -9.27 -10.14
N GLY A 250 -14.08 -8.74 -10.04
CA GLY A 250 -15.05 -8.62 -11.15
C GLY A 250 -14.73 -7.50 -12.15
N ARG A 251 -13.57 -6.87 -12.06
CA ARG A 251 -13.11 -5.79 -12.94
C ARG A 251 -11.60 -5.87 -13.20
N PRO A 252 -11.05 -5.16 -14.18
CA PRO A 252 -9.60 -5.13 -14.39
C PRO A 252 -8.84 -4.64 -13.17
N VAL A 253 -7.79 -5.38 -12.78
CA VAL A 253 -6.75 -4.94 -11.85
C VAL A 253 -5.61 -4.38 -12.71
N ASN A 254 -5.31 -3.09 -12.56
CA ASN A 254 -4.36 -2.41 -13.42
C ASN A 254 -2.90 -2.69 -13.04
N TRP A 255 -2.62 -2.92 -11.74
CA TRP A 255 -1.27 -3.30 -11.33
C TRP A 255 -1.24 -4.13 -10.04
N ILE A 256 -0.20 -4.93 -9.94
CA ILE A 256 0.25 -5.62 -8.73
C ILE A 256 1.66 -5.16 -8.42
N HIS A 257 1.92 -4.81 -7.18
CA HIS A 257 3.26 -4.54 -6.66
C HIS A 257 3.66 -5.64 -5.68
N MET A 258 4.91 -6.14 -5.80
CA MET A 258 5.50 -7.14 -4.92
C MET A 258 6.85 -6.64 -4.37
N PRO A 259 7.11 -6.74 -3.04
CA PRO A 259 8.38 -6.34 -2.45
C PRO A 259 9.49 -7.32 -2.82
N VAL A 260 10.72 -6.82 -2.86
CA VAL A 260 11.93 -7.62 -3.01
C VAL A 260 12.94 -7.15 -1.97
N PRO A 261 13.31 -7.99 -0.97
CA PRO A 261 14.31 -7.64 0.02
C PRO A 261 15.67 -7.33 -0.62
N ILE A 262 16.42 -6.41 -0.02
CA ILE A 262 17.69 -5.92 -0.58
C ILE A 262 18.71 -7.04 -0.85
N GLU A 263 18.72 -8.10 -0.02
CA GLU A 263 19.64 -9.23 -0.14
C GLU A 263 19.22 -10.27 -1.18
N ARG A 264 18.04 -10.10 -1.80
CA ARG A 264 17.46 -11.11 -2.69
C ARG A 264 17.70 -10.77 -4.15
N ASP A 265 18.88 -11.12 -4.63
CA ASP A 265 19.26 -11.13 -6.05
C ASP A 265 19.55 -12.54 -6.56
N ASP A 266 19.06 -13.55 -5.81
CA ASP A 266 19.22 -14.98 -6.09
C ASP A 266 18.00 -15.56 -6.84
N ASP A 267 18.28 -16.59 -7.63
CA ASP A 267 17.30 -17.28 -8.45
C ASP A 267 16.16 -17.91 -7.63
N ALA A 268 16.48 -18.45 -6.45
CA ALA A 268 15.51 -19.12 -5.59
C ALA A 268 14.40 -18.18 -5.08
N TYR A 269 14.68 -16.89 -4.94
CA TYR A 269 13.65 -15.91 -4.54
C TYR A 269 12.64 -15.67 -5.64
N PHE A 270 13.10 -15.55 -6.89
CA PHE A 270 12.26 -15.17 -8.03
C PHE A 270 11.65 -16.37 -8.75
N ALA A 271 12.16 -17.60 -8.57
CA ALA A 271 11.67 -18.78 -9.27
C ALA A 271 10.14 -18.97 -9.22
N PRO A 272 9.42 -18.69 -8.10
CA PRO A 272 7.96 -18.81 -8.12
C PRO A 272 7.24 -17.82 -9.04
N LEU A 273 7.89 -16.77 -9.55
CA LEU A 273 7.31 -15.88 -10.57
C LEU A 273 7.05 -16.59 -11.90
N ASP A 274 7.65 -17.77 -12.15
CA ASP A 274 7.33 -18.62 -13.30
C ASP A 274 5.84 -19.03 -13.31
N ASP A 275 5.20 -19.10 -12.13
CA ASP A 275 3.79 -19.45 -11.96
C ASP A 275 2.85 -18.23 -11.90
N LEU A 276 3.39 -17.01 -12.10
CA LEU A 276 2.58 -15.78 -12.10
C LEU A 276 1.71 -15.71 -13.37
N ASN A 277 0.40 -15.61 -13.17
CA ASN A 277 -0.57 -15.59 -14.26
C ASN A 277 -1.43 -14.32 -14.19
N LEU A 278 -0.91 -13.21 -14.67
CA LEU A 278 -1.62 -11.94 -14.74
C LEU A 278 -2.21 -11.72 -16.14
N PRO A 279 -3.43 -11.15 -16.26
CA PRO A 279 -3.95 -10.64 -17.53
C PRO A 279 -2.98 -9.63 -18.18
N ALA A 280 -3.02 -9.53 -19.50
CA ALA A 280 -2.10 -8.67 -20.27
C ALA A 280 -2.20 -7.18 -19.89
N GLU A 281 -3.35 -6.73 -19.41
CA GLU A 281 -3.61 -5.38 -18.91
C GLU A 281 -3.10 -5.13 -17.50
N THR A 282 -2.77 -6.17 -16.73
CA THR A 282 -2.26 -6.04 -15.37
C THR A 282 -0.75 -5.90 -15.37
N ARG A 283 -0.24 -4.76 -14.93
CA ARG A 283 1.20 -4.49 -14.84
C ARG A 283 1.76 -5.04 -13.52
N LEU A 284 2.84 -5.80 -13.61
CA LEU A 284 3.64 -6.18 -12.45
C LEU A 284 4.67 -5.10 -12.16
N PHE A 285 4.81 -4.72 -10.89
CA PHE A 285 5.90 -3.89 -10.37
C PHE A 285 6.63 -4.65 -9.28
N LEU A 286 7.95 -4.67 -9.35
CA LEU A 286 8.81 -5.31 -8.35
C LEU A 286 9.56 -4.25 -7.54
N GLY A 287 9.58 -4.41 -6.23
CA GLY A 287 10.19 -3.50 -5.27
C GLY A 287 11.71 -3.61 -5.20
N LEU A 288 12.38 -3.45 -6.33
CA LEU A 288 13.81 -3.74 -6.54
C LEU A 288 14.75 -2.61 -6.08
N VAL A 289 14.19 -1.41 -5.81
CA VAL A 289 14.99 -0.20 -5.59
C VAL A 289 15.23 0.03 -4.11
N HIS A 290 16.50 0.05 -3.73
CA HIS A 290 16.98 0.35 -2.38
C HIS A 290 18.08 1.42 -2.42
N TRP A 291 18.08 2.32 -1.42
CA TRP A 291 19.06 3.42 -1.39
C TRP A 291 20.45 2.95 -1.00
N GLN A 292 20.58 1.83 -0.27
CA GLN A 292 21.86 1.34 0.26
C GLN A 292 22.80 0.86 -0.83
N ASP A 293 22.27 0.30 -1.92
CA ASP A 293 23.07 -0.24 -3.03
C ASP A 293 22.74 0.37 -4.40
N GLY A 294 21.77 1.26 -4.46
CA GLY A 294 21.44 2.13 -5.58
C GLY A 294 21.26 1.39 -6.91
N VAL A 295 21.70 2.02 -8.01
CA VAL A 295 21.54 1.48 -9.37
C VAL A 295 22.18 0.11 -9.53
N THR A 296 23.38 -0.11 -8.97
CA THR A 296 24.11 -1.37 -9.14
C THR A 296 23.38 -2.55 -8.49
N GLY A 297 22.87 -2.37 -7.26
CA GLY A 297 22.10 -3.41 -6.59
C GLY A 297 20.74 -3.64 -7.26
N THR A 298 20.08 -2.55 -7.63
CA THR A 298 18.82 -2.61 -8.37
C THR A 298 18.97 -3.40 -9.66
N GLN A 299 20.04 -3.17 -10.44
CA GLN A 299 20.29 -3.90 -11.69
C GLN A 299 20.51 -5.39 -11.46
N ARG A 300 21.24 -5.80 -10.41
CA ARG A 300 21.40 -7.23 -10.08
C ARG A 300 20.03 -7.90 -9.81
N ARG A 301 19.16 -7.24 -9.08
CA ARG A 301 17.79 -7.75 -8.80
C ARG A 301 16.93 -7.76 -10.05
N ILE A 302 17.03 -6.76 -10.93
CA ILE A 302 16.38 -6.77 -12.25
C ILE A 302 16.83 -7.97 -13.08
N ASP A 303 18.15 -8.20 -13.17
CA ASP A 303 18.73 -9.31 -13.95
C ASP A 303 18.30 -10.68 -13.38
N ALA A 304 18.15 -10.79 -12.06
CA ALA A 304 17.65 -11.99 -11.42
C ALA A 304 16.16 -12.21 -11.71
N ALA A 305 15.32 -11.20 -11.53
CA ALA A 305 13.88 -11.28 -11.80
C ALA A 305 13.59 -11.57 -13.28
N ALA A 306 14.37 -10.97 -14.20
CA ALA A 306 14.19 -11.13 -15.66
C ALA A 306 14.42 -12.56 -16.18
N ARG A 307 14.98 -13.46 -15.37
CA ARG A 307 15.06 -14.90 -15.69
C ARG A 307 13.71 -15.60 -15.56
N HIS A 308 12.79 -15.06 -14.77
CA HIS A 308 11.51 -15.68 -14.39
C HIS A 308 10.29 -14.91 -14.91
N VAL A 309 10.37 -13.60 -15.02
CA VAL A 309 9.25 -12.78 -15.48
C VAL A 309 9.73 -11.64 -16.38
N HIS A 310 8.92 -11.28 -17.38
CA HIS A 310 9.26 -10.23 -18.34
C HIS A 310 8.22 -9.10 -18.33
N GLY A 311 8.64 -7.90 -18.76
CA GLY A 311 7.73 -6.77 -18.91
C GLY A 311 7.29 -6.13 -17.61
N PHE A 312 7.98 -6.38 -16.50
CA PHE A 312 7.70 -5.73 -15.22
C PHE A 312 8.27 -4.32 -15.13
N GLY A 313 7.65 -3.51 -14.27
CA GLY A 313 8.16 -2.22 -13.84
C GLY A 313 8.93 -2.30 -12.53
N VAL A 314 9.51 -1.18 -12.12
CA VAL A 314 10.31 -1.09 -10.90
C VAL A 314 9.66 -0.18 -9.86
N ALA A 315 9.85 -0.52 -8.60
CA ALA A 315 9.39 0.25 -7.44
C ALA A 315 10.41 0.16 -6.31
N THR A 316 10.22 0.97 -5.26
CA THR A 316 10.80 0.69 -3.94
C THR A 316 10.06 -0.48 -3.30
N GLU A 317 10.71 -1.14 -2.36
CA GLU A 317 10.17 -2.29 -1.63
C GLU A 317 8.83 -2.00 -0.93
N CYS A 318 8.70 -0.81 -0.37
CA CYS A 318 7.50 -0.27 0.25
C CYS A 318 7.46 1.25 0.07
N GLY A 319 6.50 1.94 0.68
CA GLY A 319 6.47 3.40 0.73
C GLY A 319 7.72 4.02 1.34
N MET A 320 8.05 5.22 0.92
CA MET A 320 9.24 5.96 1.39
C MET A 320 8.98 6.79 2.67
N GLY A 321 7.78 6.73 3.24
CA GLY A 321 7.37 7.55 4.38
C GLY A 321 8.18 7.33 5.65
N ARG A 322 8.79 6.16 5.81
CA ARG A 322 9.63 5.80 6.96
C ARG A 322 11.11 5.65 6.58
N ARG A 323 11.50 6.27 5.49
CA ARG A 323 12.91 6.41 5.10
C ARG A 323 13.43 7.78 5.54
N PRO A 324 14.72 7.93 5.82
CA PRO A 324 15.31 9.25 6.06
C PRO A 324 15.01 10.17 4.86
N PRO A 325 14.57 11.43 5.08
CA PRO A 325 14.18 12.31 3.98
C PRO A 325 15.32 12.59 2.98
N GLU A 326 16.56 12.55 3.43
CA GLU A 326 17.76 12.76 2.62
C GLU A 326 18.01 11.64 1.59
N VAL A 327 17.44 10.44 1.78
CA VAL A 327 17.60 9.32 0.82
C VAL A 327 16.52 9.30 -0.25
N VAL A 328 15.43 10.05 -0.07
CA VAL A 328 14.31 10.08 -1.03
C VAL A 328 14.78 10.50 -2.44
N PRO A 329 15.59 11.56 -2.62
CA PRO A 329 16.12 11.91 -3.94
C PRO A 329 16.92 10.78 -4.59
N THR A 330 17.74 10.07 -3.80
CA THR A 330 18.54 8.93 -4.29
C THR A 330 17.67 7.77 -4.79
N LEU A 331 16.57 7.46 -4.08
CA LEU A 331 15.61 6.44 -4.48
C LEU A 331 14.95 6.80 -5.81
N LEU A 332 14.48 8.04 -5.96
CA LEU A 332 13.84 8.54 -7.18
C LEU A 332 14.82 8.59 -8.37
N GLU A 333 16.05 9.03 -8.13
CA GLU A 333 17.11 9.03 -9.16
C GLU A 333 17.45 7.60 -9.60
N THR A 334 17.53 6.66 -8.66
CA THR A 334 17.75 5.24 -8.97
C THR A 334 16.62 4.68 -9.82
N GLN A 335 15.34 4.93 -9.44
CA GLN A 335 14.20 4.53 -10.27
C GLN A 335 14.32 5.09 -11.69
N ARG A 336 14.57 6.39 -11.81
CA ARG A 336 14.75 7.03 -13.11
C ARG A 336 15.86 6.40 -13.91
N ALA A 337 17.02 6.14 -13.30
CA ALA A 337 18.19 5.60 -13.99
C ALA A 337 17.97 4.19 -14.55
N VAL A 338 17.13 3.38 -13.94
CA VAL A 338 16.87 1.99 -14.38
C VAL A 338 15.62 1.87 -15.27
N THR A 339 14.81 2.93 -15.43
CA THR A 339 13.63 2.96 -16.30
C THR A 339 13.87 3.64 -17.64
N VAL A 340 14.86 4.52 -17.72
CA VAL A 340 15.27 5.18 -18.98
C VAL A 340 16.35 4.33 -19.66
N PRO A 341 16.26 4.04 -20.98
CA PRO A 341 17.25 3.26 -21.73
C PRO A 341 18.59 3.95 -21.84
#